data_3eaac7480df9f2848526f41354155964
#
_entry.id   3eaac7480df9f2848526f41354155964
#
_cell.length_a   1.000
_cell.length_b   1.000
_cell.length_c   1.000
_cell.angle_alpha   90.00
_cell.angle_beta   90.00
_cell.angle_gamma   90.00
#
_symmetry.space_group_name_H-M   'P 1'
#
loop_
_entity.id
_entity.type
_entity.pdbx_description
1 polymer ?
#
loop_
_entity_poly.entity_id
_entity_poly.type
_entity_poly.pdbx_seq_one_letter_code
_entity_poly.pdbx_strand_id
1 'polypeptide(L)'
;IETIETIFEKRDQAENWFKFCHTFLMPYTTSIISNPAYTGADEVVAGDFIRQQFAYNWAGFYIGDGLQMTADPYGNIWRKDAAYNAIRYCNTFLEKIGGVYNMEEQEKVLWIAEIKALKAHYYFELLRRYGPIILVPKNVATNAGIGEMKQPRAPFDTCVEEIVTLLDEAMKDLPPMNQKSVSRRA
;
A
#
# COMPACT_ATOMS: atom_id res chain seq x y z
N ILE A 1 23.79 9.85 13.79
CA ILE A 1 23.25 8.90 12.80
C ILE A 1 21.84 8.60 13.27
N GLU A 2 20.82 8.99 12.47
CA GLU A 2 19.44 8.64 12.80
C GLU A 2 19.24 7.13 12.64
N THR A 3 18.73 6.49 13.66
CA THR A 3 18.32 5.09 13.66
C THR A 3 16.80 5.01 13.67
N ILE A 4 16.23 3.85 13.38
CA ILE A 4 14.75 3.65 13.43
C ILE A 4 14.24 3.95 14.86
N GLU A 5 15.02 3.64 15.89
CA GLU A 5 14.69 3.93 17.28
C GLU A 5 14.57 5.43 17.51
N THR A 6 15.55 6.22 17.05
CA THR A 6 15.56 7.68 17.24
C THR A 6 14.46 8.40 16.44
N ILE A 7 14.03 7.85 15.31
CA ILE A 7 12.91 8.38 14.51
C ILE A 7 11.59 8.30 15.30
N PHE A 8 11.40 7.28 16.12
CA PHE A 8 10.18 7.10 16.90
C PHE A 8 10.29 7.61 18.36
N GLU A 9 11.23 8.50 18.64
CA GLU A 9 11.27 9.21 19.91
C GLU A 9 10.36 10.45 19.91
N LYS A 10 10.28 11.16 18.79
CA LYS A 10 9.56 12.45 18.67
C LYS A 10 8.43 12.39 17.66
N ARG A 11 7.34 13.11 18.00
CA ARG A 11 6.14 13.21 17.17
C ARG A 11 6.43 13.64 15.73
N ASP A 12 7.24 14.67 15.52
CA ASP A 12 7.49 15.24 14.20
C ASP A 12 8.17 14.22 13.25
N GLN A 13 9.07 13.43 13.79
CA GLN A 13 9.74 12.37 13.04
C GLN A 13 8.79 11.20 12.77
N ALA A 14 7.97 10.82 13.75
CA ALA A 14 6.92 9.82 13.57
C ALA A 14 5.88 10.28 12.53
N GLU A 15 5.54 11.60 12.48
CA GLU A 15 4.66 12.17 11.47
C GLU A 15 5.23 12.07 10.05
N ASN A 16 6.52 12.27 9.88
CA ASN A 16 7.16 12.09 8.59
C ASN A 16 7.10 10.63 8.12
N TRP A 17 7.30 9.67 9.04
CA TRP A 17 7.15 8.25 8.74
C TRP A 17 5.69 7.90 8.40
N PHE A 18 4.75 8.41 9.17
CA PHE A 18 3.32 8.27 8.93
C PHE A 18 2.93 8.76 7.51
N LYS A 19 3.36 9.96 7.14
CA LYS A 19 3.16 10.53 5.79
C LYS A 19 3.81 9.66 4.72
N PHE A 20 5.00 9.14 5.00
CA PHE A 20 5.72 8.28 4.05
C PHE A 20 4.96 6.98 3.76
N CYS A 21 4.28 6.38 4.75
CA CYS A 21 3.42 5.23 4.52
C CYS A 21 2.36 5.47 3.44
N HIS A 22 1.88 6.71 3.26
CA HIS A 22 0.87 7.07 2.27
C HIS A 22 1.42 7.28 0.87
N THR A 23 2.73 7.46 0.71
CA THR A 23 3.34 7.74 -0.61
C THR A 23 3.26 6.56 -1.58
N PHE A 24 2.99 5.37 -1.09
CA PHE A 24 2.83 4.16 -1.90
C PHE A 24 1.41 3.97 -2.45
N LEU A 25 0.47 4.86 -2.13
CA LEU A 25 -0.88 4.82 -2.69
C LEU A 25 -0.84 4.98 -4.21
N MET A 26 -1.58 4.12 -4.90
CA MET A 26 -1.62 4.14 -6.36
C MET A 26 -2.37 5.37 -6.86
N PRO A 27 -1.82 6.12 -7.82
CA PRO A 27 -2.39 7.38 -8.30
C PRO A 27 -3.53 7.17 -9.32
N TYR A 28 -4.54 6.35 -9.01
CA TYR A 28 -5.64 6.03 -9.94
C TYR A 28 -6.49 7.22 -10.34
N THR A 29 -6.51 8.27 -9.55
CA THR A 29 -7.31 9.46 -9.79
C THR A 29 -6.54 10.60 -10.43
N THR A 30 -5.22 10.49 -10.53
CA THR A 30 -4.37 11.56 -11.05
C THR A 30 -4.51 11.70 -12.56
N SER A 31 -4.79 10.61 -13.27
CA SER A 31 -4.99 10.58 -14.71
C SER A 31 -5.75 9.33 -15.12
N ILE A 32 -6.68 9.48 -16.08
CA ILE A 32 -7.35 8.35 -16.74
C ILE A 32 -6.32 7.37 -17.33
N ILE A 33 -5.22 7.89 -17.81
CA ILE A 33 -4.12 7.15 -18.42
C ILE A 33 -3.45 6.19 -17.41
N SER A 34 -3.33 6.61 -16.17
CA SER A 34 -2.68 5.83 -15.11
C SER A 34 -3.59 4.74 -14.54
N ASN A 35 -4.86 4.72 -14.91
CA ASN A 35 -5.81 3.74 -14.41
C ASN A 35 -6.07 2.65 -15.46
N PRO A 36 -5.54 1.42 -15.28
CA PRO A 36 -5.72 0.33 -16.23
C PRO A 36 -7.18 -0.11 -16.39
N ALA A 37 -8.06 0.24 -15.44
CA ALA A 37 -9.48 -0.05 -15.57
C ALA A 37 -10.13 0.73 -16.71
N TYR A 38 -9.61 1.89 -17.09
CA TYR A 38 -10.11 2.65 -18.24
C TYR A 38 -9.45 2.28 -19.55
N THR A 39 -8.14 2.06 -19.54
CA THR A 39 -7.34 1.91 -20.76
C THR A 39 -7.04 0.46 -21.12
N GLY A 40 -7.33 -0.49 -20.23
CA GLY A 40 -7.11 -1.93 -20.43
C GLY A 40 -8.38 -2.71 -20.78
N ALA A 41 -9.52 -2.04 -20.77
CA ALA A 41 -10.81 -2.60 -21.15
C ALA A 41 -11.23 -2.10 -22.56
N ASP A 42 -12.28 -2.65 -23.09
CA ASP A 42 -12.75 -2.37 -24.45
C ASP A 42 -13.62 -1.10 -24.58
N GLU A 43 -13.88 -0.40 -23.47
CA GLU A 43 -14.62 0.87 -23.50
C GLU A 43 -13.84 2.04 -24.11
N VAL A 44 -12.49 1.94 -24.11
CA VAL A 44 -11.62 2.98 -24.67
C VAL A 44 -10.61 2.37 -25.62
N VAL A 45 -10.70 2.75 -26.89
CA VAL A 45 -9.73 2.38 -27.92
C VAL A 45 -8.92 3.61 -28.30
N ALA A 46 -7.61 3.54 -28.17
CA ALA A 46 -6.72 4.59 -28.66
C ALA A 46 -6.44 4.43 -30.14
N GLY A 47 -6.44 5.55 -30.88
CA GLY A 47 -5.99 5.56 -32.27
C GLY A 47 -4.50 5.24 -32.39
N ASP A 48 -4.07 4.77 -33.58
CA ASP A 48 -2.70 4.28 -33.83
C ASP A 48 -1.60 5.27 -33.42
N PHE A 49 -1.82 6.55 -33.61
CA PHE A 49 -0.85 7.58 -33.22
C PHE A 49 -0.62 7.60 -31.70
N ILE A 50 -1.70 7.52 -30.92
CA ILE A 50 -1.62 7.50 -29.45
C ILE A 50 -0.96 6.20 -29.00
N ARG A 51 -1.29 5.06 -29.59
CA ARG A 51 -0.69 3.77 -29.29
C ARG A 51 0.81 3.76 -29.55
N GLN A 52 1.26 4.29 -30.68
CA GLN A 52 2.69 4.33 -31.03
C GLN A 52 3.50 5.26 -30.12
N GLN A 53 2.92 6.41 -29.72
CA GLN A 53 3.64 7.39 -28.89
C GLN A 53 3.63 7.04 -27.40
N PHE A 54 2.57 6.39 -26.90
CA PHE A 54 2.33 6.27 -25.47
C PHE A 54 2.03 4.84 -25.00
N ALA A 55 1.95 3.86 -25.88
CA ALA A 55 1.58 2.47 -25.54
C ALA A 55 2.40 1.88 -24.41
N TYR A 56 3.69 2.17 -24.37
CA TYR A 56 4.59 1.67 -23.33
C TYR A 56 4.48 2.40 -22.00
N ASN A 57 3.86 3.57 -21.97
CA ASN A 57 3.71 4.39 -20.77
C ASN A 57 2.30 4.30 -20.16
N TRP A 58 1.34 3.74 -20.87
CA TRP A 58 -0.06 3.67 -20.47
C TRP A 58 -0.44 2.24 -20.14
N ALA A 59 -0.57 1.97 -18.84
CA ALA A 59 -0.78 0.66 -18.25
C ALA A 59 -1.82 -0.19 -18.96
N GLY A 60 -2.96 0.42 -19.27
CA GLY A 60 -4.08 -0.31 -19.82
C GLY A 60 -3.85 -0.78 -21.25
N PHE A 61 -3.30 0.08 -22.09
CA PHE A 61 -2.99 -0.31 -23.48
C PHE A 61 -1.92 -1.39 -23.56
N TYR A 62 -0.92 -1.33 -22.67
CA TYR A 62 0.09 -2.38 -22.58
C TYR A 62 -0.53 -3.74 -22.20
N ILE A 63 -1.49 -3.72 -21.26
CA ILE A 63 -2.24 -4.92 -20.85
C ILE A 63 -3.21 -5.35 -21.94
N GLY A 64 -4.01 -4.41 -22.48
CA GLY A 64 -5.02 -4.67 -23.51
C GLY A 64 -4.44 -5.19 -24.82
N ASP A 65 -3.24 -4.74 -25.19
CA ASP A 65 -2.55 -5.19 -26.39
C ASP A 65 -1.78 -6.53 -26.18
N GLY A 66 -1.89 -7.14 -25.02
CA GLY A 66 -1.25 -8.43 -24.70
C GLY A 66 0.27 -8.35 -24.59
N LEU A 67 0.84 -7.17 -24.37
CA LEU A 67 2.28 -6.94 -24.24
C LEU A 67 2.83 -7.29 -22.85
N GLN A 68 1.96 -7.66 -21.92
CA GLN A 68 2.37 -7.98 -20.56
C GLN A 68 3.18 -9.28 -20.50
N MET A 69 4.36 -9.22 -19.89
CA MET A 69 5.24 -10.35 -19.70
C MET A 69 5.37 -10.71 -18.22
N THR A 70 5.51 -12.00 -17.93
CA THR A 70 5.73 -12.49 -16.56
C THR A 70 7.04 -12.02 -15.95
N ALA A 71 8.06 -11.79 -16.77
CA ALA A 71 9.37 -11.32 -16.31
C ALA A 71 9.35 -9.84 -15.88
N ASP A 72 8.53 -9.01 -16.53
CA ASP A 72 8.36 -7.58 -16.21
C ASP A 72 6.89 -7.17 -16.44
N PRO A 73 5.99 -7.55 -15.53
CA PRO A 73 4.58 -7.19 -15.66
C PRO A 73 4.39 -5.70 -15.41
N TYR A 74 3.62 -5.05 -16.24
CA TYR A 74 3.34 -3.63 -16.08
C TYR A 74 2.65 -3.35 -14.74
N GLY A 75 3.09 -2.28 -14.09
CA GLY A 75 2.54 -1.89 -12.80
C GLY A 75 2.75 -2.94 -11.71
N ASN A 76 3.85 -3.70 -11.79
CA ASN A 76 4.20 -4.74 -10.83
C ASN A 76 4.31 -4.20 -9.41
N ILE A 77 3.21 -4.26 -8.65
CA ILE A 77 3.19 -3.85 -7.24
C ILE A 77 3.70 -4.94 -6.28
N TRP A 78 3.99 -6.14 -6.80
CA TRP A 78 4.62 -7.21 -6.02
C TRP A 78 6.11 -6.97 -5.76
N ARG A 79 6.75 -6.18 -6.60
CA ARG A 79 8.18 -5.91 -6.49
C ARG A 79 8.53 -5.18 -5.18
N LYS A 80 9.82 -5.23 -4.83
CA LYS A 80 10.37 -4.73 -3.55
C LYS A 80 10.03 -3.27 -3.21
N ASP A 81 9.88 -2.41 -4.22
CA ASP A 81 9.70 -0.96 -4.04
C ASP A 81 8.23 -0.53 -4.01
N ALA A 82 7.30 -1.48 -3.91
CA ALA A 82 5.88 -1.20 -4.00
C ALA A 82 5.11 -1.68 -2.75
N ALA A 83 4.03 -2.45 -2.91
CA ALA A 83 3.10 -2.76 -1.83
C ALA A 83 3.73 -3.49 -0.63
N TYR A 84 4.64 -4.43 -0.83
CA TYR A 84 5.31 -5.10 0.30
C TYR A 84 6.26 -4.18 1.06
N ASN A 85 6.88 -3.21 0.37
CA ASN A 85 7.66 -2.19 1.05
C ASN A 85 6.75 -1.28 1.88
N ALA A 86 5.60 -0.87 1.32
CA ALA A 86 4.58 -0.11 2.06
C ALA A 86 4.10 -0.85 3.32
N ILE A 87 3.80 -2.15 3.20
CA ILE A 87 3.41 -3.00 4.34
C ILE A 87 4.52 -3.05 5.40
N ARG A 88 5.78 -3.14 4.97
CA ARG A 88 6.93 -3.09 5.89
C ARG A 88 6.99 -1.76 6.65
N TYR A 89 6.78 -0.63 5.98
CA TYR A 89 6.74 0.69 6.63
C TYR A 89 5.56 0.81 7.60
N CYS A 90 4.39 0.30 7.22
CA CYS A 90 3.23 0.23 8.11
C CYS A 90 3.53 -0.61 9.36
N ASN A 91 4.11 -1.79 9.21
CA ASN A 91 4.49 -2.64 10.34
C ASN A 91 5.49 -1.94 11.26
N THR A 92 6.54 -1.31 10.71
CA THR A 92 7.51 -0.55 11.51
C THR A 92 6.81 0.55 12.31
N PHE A 93 5.89 1.27 11.69
CA PHE A 93 5.12 2.30 12.38
C PHE A 93 4.31 1.71 13.54
N LEU A 94 3.54 0.66 13.29
CA LEU A 94 2.70 0.01 14.30
C LEU A 94 3.51 -0.55 15.48
N GLU A 95 4.72 -1.04 15.21
CA GLU A 95 5.62 -1.58 16.23
C GLU A 95 6.28 -0.49 17.10
N LYS A 96 6.52 0.70 16.53
CA LYS A 96 7.38 1.72 17.16
C LYS A 96 6.62 2.94 17.71
N ILE A 97 5.41 3.21 17.24
CA ILE A 97 4.67 4.44 17.59
C ILE A 97 4.44 4.60 19.10
N GLY A 98 4.34 3.50 19.83
CA GLY A 98 4.21 3.52 21.30
C GLY A 98 5.37 4.20 22.02
N GLY A 99 6.58 4.23 21.43
CA GLY A 99 7.77 4.85 21.99
C GLY A 99 7.81 6.38 21.91
N VAL A 100 6.95 7.01 21.14
CA VAL A 100 6.92 8.48 20.98
C VAL A 100 6.44 9.14 22.26
N TYR A 101 7.32 9.90 22.93
CA TYR A 101 7.05 10.43 24.26
C TYR A 101 6.25 11.76 24.26
N ASN A 102 6.35 12.55 23.20
CA ASN A 102 5.71 13.88 23.09
C ASN A 102 4.48 13.88 22.19
N MET A 103 3.71 12.80 22.21
CA MET A 103 2.49 12.65 21.43
C MET A 103 1.35 12.19 22.34
N GLU A 104 0.17 12.81 22.15
CA GLU A 104 -1.03 12.46 22.89
C GLU A 104 -1.50 11.05 22.55
N GLU A 105 -1.94 10.28 23.56
CA GLU A 105 -2.36 8.90 23.35
C GLU A 105 -3.53 8.77 22.37
N GLN A 106 -4.47 9.70 22.40
CA GLN A 106 -5.59 9.71 21.46
C GLN A 106 -5.14 9.93 20.01
N GLU A 107 -4.12 10.75 19.81
CA GLU A 107 -3.51 10.95 18.49
C GLU A 107 -2.80 9.68 18.00
N LYS A 108 -2.09 8.97 18.90
CA LYS A 108 -1.48 7.67 18.57
C LYS A 108 -2.53 6.65 18.13
N VAL A 109 -3.64 6.57 18.87
CA VAL A 109 -4.75 5.66 18.53
C VAL A 109 -5.30 5.95 17.13
N LEU A 110 -5.53 7.22 16.79
CA LEU A 110 -6.00 7.61 15.46
C LEU A 110 -4.99 7.25 14.35
N TRP A 111 -3.71 7.50 14.56
CA TRP A 111 -2.69 7.18 13.56
C TRP A 111 -2.48 5.66 13.40
N ILE A 112 -2.57 4.91 14.50
CA ILE A 112 -2.55 3.44 14.46
C ILE A 112 -3.72 2.92 13.62
N ALA A 113 -4.92 3.43 13.85
CA ALA A 113 -6.11 3.03 13.10
C ALA A 113 -5.98 3.36 11.60
N GLU A 114 -5.47 4.55 11.27
CA GLU A 114 -5.24 4.95 9.87
C GLU A 114 -4.18 4.07 9.19
N ILE A 115 -3.08 3.73 9.87
CA ILE A 115 -2.05 2.83 9.31
C ILE A 115 -2.56 1.40 9.17
N LYS A 116 -3.43 0.90 10.05
CA LYS A 116 -4.08 -0.40 9.89
C LYS A 116 -4.97 -0.42 8.63
N ALA A 117 -5.79 0.61 8.43
CA ALA A 117 -6.62 0.75 7.23
C ALA A 117 -5.75 0.83 5.96
N LEU A 118 -4.64 1.57 6.01
CA LEU A 118 -3.71 1.69 4.90
C LEU A 118 -3.01 0.35 4.59
N LYS A 119 -2.59 -0.40 5.60
CA LYS A 119 -2.02 -1.75 5.44
C LYS A 119 -3.03 -2.70 4.80
N ALA A 120 -4.29 -2.67 5.24
CA ALA A 120 -5.37 -3.44 4.65
C ALA A 120 -5.58 -3.09 3.18
N HIS A 121 -5.52 -1.79 2.83
CA HIS A 121 -5.59 -1.34 1.44
C HIS A 121 -4.45 -1.90 0.58
N TYR A 122 -3.21 -1.92 1.07
CA TYR A 122 -2.09 -2.51 0.33
C TYR A 122 -2.24 -4.02 0.13
N TYR A 123 -2.75 -4.74 1.12
CA TYR A 123 -3.10 -6.16 0.96
C TYR A 123 -4.23 -6.35 -0.06
N PHE A 124 -5.25 -5.52 -0.05
CA PHE A 124 -6.33 -5.56 -1.02
C PHE A 124 -5.82 -5.30 -2.45
N GLU A 125 -4.93 -4.33 -2.65
CA GLU A 125 -4.31 -4.04 -3.94
C GLU A 125 -3.50 -5.24 -4.48
N LEU A 126 -2.80 -5.96 -3.62
CA LEU A 126 -2.10 -7.19 -3.97
C LEU A 126 -3.08 -8.32 -4.27
N LEU A 127 -4.07 -8.54 -3.39
CA LEU A 127 -5.03 -9.65 -3.49
C LEU A 127 -5.85 -9.57 -4.79
N ARG A 128 -6.39 -8.39 -5.13
CA ARG A 128 -7.21 -8.22 -6.34
C ARG A 128 -6.44 -8.41 -7.65
N ARG A 129 -5.11 -8.31 -7.64
CA ARG A 129 -4.26 -8.47 -8.83
C ARG A 129 -3.63 -9.85 -8.96
N TYR A 130 -3.28 -10.45 -7.84
CA TYR A 130 -2.47 -11.67 -7.82
C TYR A 130 -3.17 -12.87 -7.19
N GLY A 131 -4.38 -12.71 -6.67
CA GLY A 131 -5.06 -13.75 -5.87
C GLY A 131 -4.35 -13.94 -4.53
N PRO A 132 -4.16 -15.18 -4.06
CA PRO A 132 -3.48 -15.47 -2.80
C PRO A 132 -2.14 -14.75 -2.67
N ILE A 133 -1.90 -14.13 -1.52
CA ILE A 133 -0.72 -13.29 -1.25
C ILE A 133 0.04 -13.77 -0.02
N ILE A 134 1.24 -13.23 0.18
CA ILE A 134 2.01 -13.44 1.41
C ILE A 134 1.52 -12.43 2.45
N LEU A 135 1.02 -12.93 3.58
CA LEU A 135 0.67 -12.10 4.72
C LEU A 135 1.91 -11.85 5.59
N VAL A 136 2.14 -10.59 5.94
CA VAL A 136 3.29 -10.13 6.75
C VAL A 136 2.72 -9.42 7.98
N PRO A 137 2.28 -10.16 9.02
CA PRO A 137 1.70 -9.55 10.22
C PRO A 137 2.71 -8.68 10.96
N LYS A 138 3.98 -9.10 10.97
CA LYS A 138 5.12 -8.37 11.54
C LYS A 138 6.31 -8.42 10.60
N ASN A 139 7.20 -7.44 10.71
CA ASN A 139 8.43 -7.44 9.93
C ASN A 139 9.33 -8.62 10.30
N VAL A 140 9.87 -9.28 9.29
CA VAL A 140 10.89 -10.30 9.47
C VAL A 140 12.21 -9.61 9.80
N ALA A 141 12.93 -10.13 10.79
CA ALA A 141 14.22 -9.60 11.20
C ALA A 141 15.24 -9.66 10.03
N THR A 142 16.14 -8.69 9.94
CA THR A 142 17.15 -8.62 8.87
C THR A 142 18.16 -9.77 8.93
N ASN A 143 18.32 -10.38 10.10
CA ASN A 143 19.17 -11.55 10.35
C ASN A 143 18.37 -12.87 10.39
N ALA A 144 17.11 -12.87 9.97
CA ALA A 144 16.28 -14.06 9.95
C ALA A 144 16.83 -15.13 9.00
N GLY A 145 16.59 -16.38 9.34
CA GLY A 145 16.96 -17.50 8.49
C GLY A 145 16.15 -17.56 7.18
N ILE A 146 16.69 -18.25 6.17
CA ILE A 146 16.03 -18.40 4.85
C ILE A 146 14.61 -18.96 4.99
N GLY A 147 14.35 -19.84 5.95
CA GLY A 147 13.03 -20.42 6.20
C GLY A 147 12.00 -19.37 6.66
N GLU A 148 12.41 -18.40 7.45
CA GLU A 148 11.54 -17.31 7.91
C GLU A 148 11.28 -16.27 6.80
N MET A 149 12.24 -16.10 5.90
CA MET A 149 12.11 -15.18 4.75
C MET A 149 11.23 -15.76 3.65
N LYS A 150 11.22 -17.08 3.46
CA LYS A 150 10.42 -17.77 2.45
C LYS A 150 9.05 -18.12 2.99
N GLN A 151 8.16 -17.13 3.07
CA GLN A 151 6.77 -17.35 3.45
C GLN A 151 5.93 -17.82 2.25
N PRO A 152 5.10 -18.86 2.39
CA PRO A 152 4.16 -19.26 1.36
C PRO A 152 3.03 -18.21 1.22
N ARG A 153 2.34 -18.22 0.10
CA ARG A 153 1.09 -17.48 -0.05
C ARG A 153 0.02 -18.06 0.87
N ALA A 154 -0.69 -17.23 1.57
CA ALA A 154 -1.83 -17.64 2.38
C ALA A 154 -3.04 -17.99 1.48
N PRO A 155 -3.95 -18.89 1.93
CA PRO A 155 -5.20 -19.13 1.23
C PRO A 155 -5.99 -17.82 1.00
N PHE A 156 -6.78 -17.76 -0.08
CA PHE A 156 -7.52 -16.56 -0.45
C PHE A 156 -8.43 -16.07 0.69
N ASP A 157 -9.19 -16.98 1.30
CA ASP A 157 -10.12 -16.65 2.40
C ASP A 157 -9.36 -16.08 3.61
N THR A 158 -8.20 -16.64 3.94
CA THR A 158 -7.35 -16.10 5.01
C THR A 158 -6.83 -14.69 4.68
N CYS A 159 -6.53 -14.41 3.43
CA CYS A 159 -6.14 -13.06 3.01
C CYS A 159 -7.31 -12.07 3.16
N VAL A 160 -8.53 -12.48 2.82
CA VAL A 160 -9.73 -11.66 2.99
C VAL A 160 -10.01 -11.42 4.48
N GLU A 161 -9.94 -12.46 5.31
CA GLU A 161 -10.12 -12.36 6.76
C GLU A 161 -9.14 -11.38 7.41
N GLU A 162 -7.86 -11.42 7.03
CA GLU A 162 -6.86 -10.48 7.52
C GLU A 162 -7.19 -9.03 7.13
N ILE A 163 -7.58 -8.80 5.87
CA ILE A 163 -7.98 -7.47 5.39
C ILE A 163 -9.18 -6.94 6.16
N VAL A 164 -10.22 -7.76 6.33
CA VAL A 164 -11.44 -7.40 7.07
C VAL A 164 -11.11 -7.12 8.53
N THR A 165 -10.31 -7.96 9.17
CA THR A 165 -9.89 -7.76 10.56
C THR A 165 -9.17 -6.42 10.77
N LEU A 166 -8.23 -6.08 9.90
CA LEU A 166 -7.51 -4.80 9.97
C LEU A 166 -8.46 -3.60 9.78
N LEU A 167 -9.44 -3.70 8.88
CA LEU A 167 -10.42 -2.65 8.65
C LEU A 167 -11.40 -2.53 9.82
N ASP A 168 -11.88 -3.64 10.37
CA ASP A 168 -12.78 -3.65 11.53
C ASP A 168 -12.09 -3.07 12.78
N GLU A 169 -10.81 -3.39 12.98
CA GLU A 169 -10.01 -2.78 14.04
C GLU A 169 -9.85 -1.27 13.83
N ALA A 170 -9.55 -0.84 12.60
CA ALA A 170 -9.39 0.56 12.26
C ALA A 170 -10.69 1.37 12.44
N MET A 171 -11.83 0.80 12.05
CA MET A 171 -13.13 1.47 12.16
C MET A 171 -13.56 1.79 13.60
N LYS A 172 -13.04 1.08 14.60
CA LYS A 172 -13.37 1.35 16.00
C LYS A 172 -12.90 2.72 16.46
N ASP A 173 -11.76 3.16 15.92
CA ASP A 173 -11.05 4.36 16.38
C ASP A 173 -11.08 5.49 15.34
N LEU A 174 -11.37 5.19 14.06
CA LEU A 174 -11.49 6.20 13.03
C LEU A 174 -12.86 6.89 13.09
N PRO A 175 -12.90 8.23 13.03
CA PRO A 175 -14.16 8.96 12.95
C PRO A 175 -14.87 8.66 11.63
N PRO A 176 -16.21 8.57 11.62
CA PRO A 176 -17.00 8.26 10.43
C PRO A 176 -16.79 9.26 9.27
N MET A 177 -16.44 10.50 9.61
CA MET A 177 -16.06 11.52 8.64
C MET A 177 -15.12 12.53 9.27
N ASN A 178 -13.98 12.76 8.66
CA ASN A 178 -13.07 13.82 9.08
C ASN A 178 -13.29 15.07 8.23
N GLN A 179 -14.06 16.03 8.74
CA GLN A 179 -14.34 17.29 8.03
C GLN A 179 -13.09 18.10 7.69
N LYS A 180 -12.00 17.94 8.46
CA LYS A 180 -10.71 18.62 8.20
C LYS A 180 -9.92 17.95 7.07
N SER A 181 -10.20 16.70 6.72
CA SER A 181 -9.48 15.97 5.69
C SER A 181 -10.06 16.14 4.29
N VAL A 182 -11.29 16.60 4.16
CA VAL A 182 -11.92 16.89 2.87
C VAL A 182 -11.17 17.98 2.12
N SER A 183 -10.65 18.99 2.84
CA SER A 183 -9.83 20.06 2.25
C SER A 183 -8.39 19.63 1.87
N ARG A 184 -7.94 18.49 2.32
CA ARG A 184 -6.61 17.91 1.96
C ARG A 184 -6.66 16.89 0.84
N ARG A 185 -7.86 16.52 0.38
CA ARG A 185 -8.08 15.59 -0.74
C ARG A 185 -8.38 16.29 -2.06
N ALA A 186 -8.40 17.63 -2.06
CA ALA A 186 -8.55 18.44 -3.26
C ALA A 186 -7.19 18.72 -3.89
#